data_e4ec95c025cda182ddb2e334491b71dc
#
_entry.id   e4ec95c025cda182ddb2e334491b71dc
#
_cell.length_a   1.000
_cell.length_b   1.000
_cell.length_c   1.000
_cell.angle_alpha   90.00
_cell.angle_beta   90.00
_cell.angle_gamma   90.00
#
_symmetry.space_group_name_H-M   'P 1'
#
loop_
_entity.id
_entity.type
_entity.pdbx_description
1 polymer ?
#
loop_
_entity_poly.entity_id
_entity_poly.type
_entity_poly.pdbx_seq_one_letter_code
_entity_poly.pdbx_strand_id
1 'polypeptide(L)'
;MGKNILKGKTALVTGGSRGIGKSIAIKLAEMGANIVLNYRSNVSAVEEVIDEIKSFGVEAVAIQGDVSNFKESENLVRETFEKFNSLDILVNNAGITADGLLIRMKEVDFDKVIQVNLKGAFNCIRHVAPIMVKQRKGKIINISSVVGITGNAGQANYAAAKAGIIGLTKSAAKELASRNINVNAVAPGFIETDMTKVLSDKVRQLALNNIPLKKFGKGKDIAEVVGFLASDSSEYITGQVINVDGGMVI
;
A
#
# COMPACT_ATOMS: atom_id res chain seq x y z
N MET A 1 -14.59 -0.83 13.75
CA MET A 1 -15.15 0.31 12.99
C MET A 1 -16.52 -0.09 12.45
N GLY A 2 -17.47 0.86 12.34
CA GLY A 2 -18.82 0.58 11.87
C GLY A 2 -18.86 0.09 10.42
N LYS A 3 -19.82 -0.77 10.10
CA LYS A 3 -20.11 -1.16 8.71
C LYS A 3 -20.54 0.10 7.92
N ASN A 4 -20.15 0.18 6.65
CA ASN A 4 -20.57 1.22 5.70
C ASN A 4 -20.04 2.66 5.93
N ILE A 5 -18.99 2.87 6.74
CA ILE A 5 -18.42 4.22 6.94
C ILE A 5 -17.74 4.77 5.68
N LEU A 6 -17.40 3.91 4.71
CA LEU A 6 -16.84 4.28 3.39
C LEU A 6 -17.86 4.12 2.26
N LYS A 7 -19.17 4.02 2.57
CA LYS A 7 -20.22 3.86 1.56
C LYS A 7 -20.17 4.99 0.53
N GLY A 8 -20.18 4.63 -0.75
CA GLY A 8 -20.11 5.55 -1.87
C GLY A 8 -18.71 6.10 -2.16
N LYS A 9 -17.67 5.63 -1.45
CA LYS A 9 -16.27 5.96 -1.74
C LYS A 9 -15.67 4.96 -2.70
N THR A 10 -14.70 5.41 -3.51
CA THR A 10 -13.92 4.56 -4.41
C THR A 10 -12.49 4.48 -3.95
N ALA A 11 -11.98 3.26 -3.78
CA ALA A 11 -10.61 2.98 -3.38
C ALA A 11 -9.84 2.26 -4.49
N LEU A 12 -8.70 2.81 -4.88
CA LEU A 12 -7.71 2.15 -5.74
C LEU A 12 -6.61 1.54 -4.87
N VAL A 13 -6.43 0.22 -4.95
CA VAL A 13 -5.39 -0.52 -4.23
C VAL A 13 -4.41 -1.12 -5.23
N THR A 14 -3.16 -0.65 -5.23
CA THR A 14 -2.13 -1.20 -6.11
C THR A 14 -1.53 -2.49 -5.55
N GLY A 15 -1.27 -3.48 -6.42
CA GLY A 15 -0.77 -4.80 -5.98
C GLY A 15 -1.76 -5.53 -5.07
N GLY A 16 -3.07 -5.45 -5.36
CA GLY A 16 -4.15 -5.94 -4.51
C GLY A 16 -4.47 -7.43 -4.62
N SER A 17 -3.79 -8.20 -5.49
CA SER A 17 -4.14 -9.60 -5.77
C SER A 17 -3.76 -10.60 -4.67
N ARG A 18 -2.91 -10.25 -3.70
CA ARG A 18 -2.46 -11.13 -2.62
C ARG A 18 -1.92 -10.35 -1.41
N GLY A 19 -1.61 -11.10 -0.34
CA GLY A 19 -0.91 -10.59 0.85
C GLY A 19 -1.57 -9.38 1.50
N ILE A 20 -0.79 -8.37 1.81
CA ILE A 20 -1.23 -7.15 2.48
C ILE A 20 -2.26 -6.40 1.62
N GLY A 21 -2.01 -6.27 0.30
CA GLY A 21 -2.91 -5.56 -0.60
C GLY A 21 -4.31 -6.20 -0.68
N LYS A 22 -4.39 -7.54 -0.74
CA LYS A 22 -5.67 -8.29 -0.66
C LYS A 22 -6.38 -7.98 0.65
N SER A 23 -5.69 -8.08 1.79
CA SER A 23 -6.29 -7.81 3.10
C SER A 23 -6.82 -6.39 3.23
N ILE A 24 -6.10 -5.41 2.67
CA ILE A 24 -6.51 -4.00 2.64
C ILE A 24 -7.78 -3.85 1.78
N ALA A 25 -7.79 -4.41 0.58
CA ALA A 25 -8.93 -4.30 -0.33
C ALA A 25 -10.20 -4.90 0.28
N ILE A 26 -10.11 -6.09 0.88
CA ILE A 26 -11.21 -6.72 1.60
C ILE A 26 -11.71 -5.82 2.74
N LYS A 27 -10.80 -5.27 3.56
CA LYS A 27 -11.17 -4.39 4.67
C LYS A 27 -11.91 -3.14 4.21
N LEU A 28 -11.44 -2.48 3.16
CA LEU A 28 -12.09 -1.29 2.61
C LEU A 28 -13.49 -1.64 2.03
N ALA A 29 -13.64 -2.82 1.43
CA ALA A 29 -14.92 -3.35 0.96
C ALA A 29 -15.89 -3.63 2.12
N GLU A 30 -15.43 -4.28 3.20
CA GLU A 30 -16.21 -4.47 4.45
C GLU A 30 -16.72 -3.15 5.04
N MET A 31 -15.95 -2.06 4.82
CA MET A 31 -16.32 -0.72 5.24
C MET A 31 -17.22 0.01 4.24
N GLY A 32 -17.58 -0.63 3.12
CA GLY A 32 -18.54 -0.14 2.13
C GLY A 32 -17.95 0.60 0.93
N ALA A 33 -16.63 0.61 0.74
CA ALA A 33 -16.01 1.24 -0.42
C ALA A 33 -16.13 0.36 -1.68
N ASN A 34 -16.32 0.99 -2.85
CA ASN A 34 -16.08 0.35 -4.13
C ASN A 34 -14.57 0.20 -4.35
N ILE A 35 -14.14 -0.92 -4.92
CA ILE A 35 -12.74 -1.28 -5.00
C ILE A 35 -12.26 -1.41 -6.44
N VAL A 36 -11.14 -0.75 -6.74
CA VAL A 36 -10.34 -1.04 -7.92
C VAL A 36 -9.05 -1.72 -7.48
N LEU A 37 -8.83 -2.94 -7.96
CA LEU A 37 -7.59 -3.68 -7.74
C LEU A 37 -6.67 -3.50 -8.95
N ASN A 38 -5.50 -2.95 -8.73
CA ASN A 38 -4.44 -3.04 -9.74
C ASN A 38 -3.64 -4.33 -9.54
N TYR A 39 -3.36 -4.99 -10.64
CA TYR A 39 -2.47 -6.15 -10.72
C TYR A 39 -1.56 -6.07 -11.95
N ARG A 40 -0.44 -6.82 -11.95
CA ARG A 40 0.51 -6.81 -13.07
C ARG A 40 0.35 -8.02 -14.00
N SER A 41 0.24 -9.22 -13.48
CA SER A 41 0.32 -10.44 -14.30
C SER A 41 -0.59 -11.60 -13.89
N ASN A 42 -1.01 -11.71 -12.64
CA ASN A 42 -1.77 -12.87 -12.18
C ASN A 42 -3.28 -12.58 -12.22
N VAL A 43 -3.93 -12.96 -13.32
CA VAL A 43 -5.35 -12.75 -13.57
C VAL A 43 -6.21 -13.59 -12.62
N SER A 44 -5.94 -14.89 -12.50
CA SER A 44 -6.78 -15.79 -11.69
C SER A 44 -6.81 -15.39 -10.21
N ALA A 45 -5.65 -15.02 -9.66
CA ALA A 45 -5.59 -14.58 -8.27
C ALA A 45 -6.34 -13.27 -8.00
N VAL A 46 -6.44 -12.38 -8.99
CA VAL A 46 -7.19 -11.14 -8.79
C VAL A 46 -8.69 -11.35 -8.93
N GLU A 47 -9.13 -12.26 -9.81
CA GLU A 47 -10.54 -12.61 -9.99
C GLU A 47 -11.14 -13.19 -8.71
N GLU A 48 -10.45 -14.12 -8.04
CA GLU A 48 -10.87 -14.65 -6.74
C GLU A 48 -11.06 -13.55 -5.69
N VAL A 49 -10.18 -12.56 -5.66
CA VAL A 49 -10.28 -11.43 -4.73
C VAL A 49 -11.44 -10.51 -5.09
N ILE A 50 -11.69 -10.28 -6.37
CA ILE A 50 -12.83 -9.48 -6.85
C ILE A 50 -14.15 -10.13 -6.42
N ASP A 51 -14.29 -11.44 -6.57
CA ASP A 51 -15.51 -12.15 -6.18
C ASP A 51 -15.72 -12.10 -4.66
N GLU A 52 -14.66 -12.27 -3.88
CA GLU A 52 -14.70 -12.09 -2.42
C GLU A 52 -15.17 -10.66 -2.04
N ILE A 53 -14.63 -9.63 -2.70
CA ILE A 53 -14.99 -8.23 -2.45
C ILE A 53 -16.46 -7.97 -2.79
N LYS A 54 -16.96 -8.47 -3.93
CA LYS A 54 -18.35 -8.30 -4.35
C LYS A 54 -19.34 -8.92 -3.36
N SER A 55 -18.94 -9.96 -2.62
CA SER A 55 -19.78 -10.58 -1.58
C SER A 55 -20.16 -9.62 -0.45
N PHE A 56 -19.44 -8.51 -0.26
CA PHE A 56 -19.79 -7.45 0.70
C PHE A 56 -20.84 -6.46 0.17
N GLY A 57 -21.33 -6.64 -1.06
CA GLY A 57 -22.35 -5.79 -1.65
C GLY A 57 -21.83 -4.46 -2.23
N VAL A 58 -20.56 -4.40 -2.53
CA VAL A 58 -19.90 -3.27 -3.19
C VAL A 58 -19.49 -3.62 -4.62
N GLU A 59 -19.23 -2.60 -5.45
CA GLU A 59 -18.66 -2.83 -6.78
C GLU A 59 -17.16 -3.05 -6.68
N ALA A 60 -16.64 -3.97 -7.52
CA ALA A 60 -15.21 -4.22 -7.63
C ALA A 60 -14.82 -4.53 -9.06
N VAL A 61 -13.69 -3.97 -9.48
CA VAL A 61 -13.05 -4.24 -10.77
C VAL A 61 -11.55 -4.42 -10.63
N ALA A 62 -10.97 -5.19 -11.54
CA ALA A 62 -9.52 -5.35 -11.65
C ALA A 62 -9.00 -4.62 -12.90
N ILE A 63 -7.92 -3.86 -12.76
CA ILE A 63 -7.27 -3.17 -13.87
C ILE A 63 -5.80 -3.61 -13.91
N GLN A 64 -5.39 -4.16 -15.06
CA GLN A 64 -4.00 -4.53 -15.28
C GLN A 64 -3.14 -3.29 -15.56
N GLY A 65 -1.93 -3.26 -14.98
CA GLY A 65 -0.96 -2.21 -15.29
C GLY A 65 0.29 -2.29 -14.41
N ASP A 66 1.43 -1.93 -14.97
CA ASP A 66 2.68 -1.78 -14.23
C ASP A 66 2.79 -0.35 -13.70
N VAL A 67 2.67 -0.19 -12.37
CA VAL A 67 2.74 1.14 -11.71
C VAL A 67 4.09 1.83 -11.90
N SER A 68 5.16 1.09 -12.22
CA SER A 68 6.47 1.69 -12.53
C SER A 68 6.48 2.43 -13.87
N ASN A 69 5.55 2.10 -14.77
CA ASN A 69 5.34 2.77 -16.03
C ASN A 69 4.42 3.98 -15.84
N PHE A 70 4.91 5.18 -16.19
CA PHE A 70 4.18 6.43 -15.97
C PHE A 70 2.84 6.47 -16.73
N LYS A 71 2.82 5.97 -17.99
CA LYS A 71 1.62 5.98 -18.83
C LYS A 71 0.59 4.93 -18.40
N GLU A 72 1.06 3.75 -17.99
CA GLU A 72 0.15 2.72 -17.45
C GLU A 72 -0.49 3.15 -16.12
N SER A 73 0.27 3.85 -15.26
CA SER A 73 -0.26 4.46 -14.03
C SER A 73 -1.31 5.54 -14.33
N GLU A 74 -1.10 6.35 -15.37
CA GLU A 74 -2.08 7.33 -15.83
C GLU A 74 -3.37 6.65 -16.28
N ASN A 75 -3.24 5.61 -17.12
CA ASN A 75 -4.39 4.83 -17.60
C ASN A 75 -5.15 4.18 -16.45
N LEU A 76 -4.44 3.57 -15.50
CA LEU A 76 -5.05 2.97 -14.31
C LEU A 76 -5.91 3.96 -13.52
N VAL A 77 -5.39 5.15 -13.26
CA VAL A 77 -6.11 6.20 -12.52
C VAL A 77 -7.28 6.74 -13.35
N ARG A 78 -7.09 6.95 -14.65
CA ARG A 78 -8.14 7.42 -15.56
C ARG A 78 -9.29 6.42 -15.65
N GLU A 79 -9.02 5.14 -15.89
CA GLU A 79 -10.05 4.09 -15.97
C GLU A 79 -10.79 3.91 -14.63
N THR A 80 -10.08 4.06 -13.49
CA THR A 80 -10.72 4.08 -12.17
C THR A 80 -11.74 5.21 -12.07
N PHE A 81 -11.35 6.43 -12.48
CA PHE A 81 -12.22 7.59 -12.41
C PHE A 81 -13.39 7.50 -13.40
N GLU A 82 -13.15 7.04 -14.63
CA GLU A 82 -14.19 6.83 -15.65
C GLU A 82 -15.25 5.82 -15.18
N LYS A 83 -14.82 4.75 -14.48
CA LYS A 83 -15.72 3.70 -13.98
C LYS A 83 -16.61 4.16 -12.84
N PHE A 84 -16.06 4.92 -11.86
CA PHE A 84 -16.76 5.24 -10.62
C PHE A 84 -17.07 6.73 -10.44
N ASN A 85 -16.64 7.58 -11.35
CA ASN A 85 -16.77 9.05 -11.31
C ASN A 85 -16.23 9.70 -10.03
N SER A 86 -15.43 8.97 -9.26
CA SER A 86 -14.70 9.44 -8.08
C SER A 86 -13.46 8.57 -7.83
N LEU A 87 -12.48 9.14 -7.13
CA LEU A 87 -11.35 8.40 -6.57
C LEU A 87 -11.02 9.03 -5.22
N ASP A 88 -11.53 8.42 -4.15
CA ASP A 88 -11.48 8.98 -2.80
C ASP A 88 -10.27 8.47 -2.01
N ILE A 89 -9.84 7.24 -2.29
CA ILE A 89 -8.78 6.56 -1.53
C ILE A 89 -7.79 5.95 -2.51
N LEU A 90 -6.50 6.26 -2.33
CA LEU A 90 -5.39 5.59 -3.01
C LEU A 90 -4.56 4.84 -1.98
N VAL A 91 -4.36 3.53 -2.19
CA VAL A 91 -3.41 2.73 -1.41
C VAL A 91 -2.26 2.27 -2.30
N ASN A 92 -1.10 2.87 -2.13
CA ASN A 92 0.13 2.47 -2.79
C ASN A 92 0.76 1.30 -2.04
N ASN A 93 0.40 0.08 -2.44
CA ASN A 93 0.89 -1.16 -1.83
C ASN A 93 1.79 -1.97 -2.77
N ALA A 94 1.70 -1.79 -4.08
CA ALA A 94 2.54 -2.51 -5.04
C ALA A 94 4.03 -2.41 -4.68
N GLY A 95 4.71 -3.54 -4.65
CA GLY A 95 6.13 -3.59 -4.31
C GLY A 95 6.73 -4.96 -4.54
N ILE A 96 8.05 -4.96 -4.69
CA ILE A 96 8.89 -6.14 -4.88
C ILE A 96 10.12 -6.07 -3.98
N THR A 97 10.76 -7.20 -3.76
CA THR A 97 12.11 -7.31 -3.19
C THR A 97 13.07 -7.93 -4.19
N ALA A 98 14.34 -7.60 -4.09
CA ALA A 98 15.45 -8.24 -4.78
C ALA A 98 16.66 -8.16 -3.84
N ASP A 99 16.66 -9.05 -2.84
CA ASP A 99 17.60 -9.03 -1.73
C ASP A 99 18.99 -9.51 -2.15
N GLY A 100 20.02 -8.86 -1.65
CA GLY A 100 21.41 -9.19 -1.90
C GLY A 100 22.34 -8.31 -1.07
N LEU A 101 23.49 -8.86 -0.63
CA LEU A 101 24.50 -8.06 0.07
C LEU A 101 24.96 -6.89 -0.81
N LEU A 102 25.17 -5.72 -0.21
CA LEU A 102 25.52 -4.48 -0.92
C LEU A 102 26.68 -4.67 -1.92
N ILE A 103 27.71 -5.39 -1.51
CA ILE A 103 28.90 -5.68 -2.35
C ILE A 103 28.61 -6.60 -3.55
N ARG A 104 27.45 -7.24 -3.62
CA ARG A 104 27.02 -8.15 -4.69
C ARG A 104 25.70 -7.74 -5.34
N MET A 105 25.09 -6.66 -4.85
CA MET A 105 23.82 -6.15 -5.41
C MET A 105 24.04 -5.66 -6.82
N LYS A 106 23.25 -6.17 -7.76
CA LYS A 106 23.32 -5.74 -9.16
C LYS A 106 22.55 -4.43 -9.33
N GLU A 107 23.08 -3.54 -10.17
CA GLU A 107 22.42 -2.27 -10.52
C GLU A 107 20.98 -2.50 -11.00
N VAL A 108 20.76 -3.49 -11.87
CA VAL A 108 19.42 -3.83 -12.37
C VAL A 108 18.44 -4.22 -11.28
N ASP A 109 18.89 -4.88 -10.22
CA ASP A 109 18.04 -5.27 -9.07
C ASP A 109 17.75 -4.04 -8.19
N PHE A 110 18.73 -3.15 -8.02
CA PHE A 110 18.53 -1.88 -7.33
C PHE A 110 17.51 -1.02 -8.06
N ASP A 111 17.73 -0.77 -9.33
CA ASP A 111 16.85 0.08 -10.17
C ASP A 111 15.43 -0.46 -10.24
N LYS A 112 15.27 -1.77 -10.42
CA LYS A 112 13.95 -2.41 -10.48
C LYS A 112 13.16 -2.21 -9.19
N VAL A 113 13.79 -2.32 -8.03
CA VAL A 113 13.14 -2.10 -6.73
C VAL A 113 12.76 -0.63 -6.56
N ILE A 114 13.63 0.31 -6.91
CA ILE A 114 13.33 1.75 -6.88
C ILE A 114 12.18 2.08 -7.82
N GLN A 115 12.20 1.57 -9.05
CA GLN A 115 11.17 1.82 -10.07
C GLN A 115 9.79 1.36 -9.61
N VAL A 116 9.68 0.14 -9.09
CA VAL A 116 8.38 -0.38 -8.68
C VAL A 116 7.92 0.23 -7.36
N ASN A 117 8.77 0.20 -6.32
CA ASN A 117 8.34 0.53 -4.97
C ASN A 117 8.21 2.03 -4.73
N LEU A 118 9.13 2.84 -5.27
CA LEU A 118 9.14 4.29 -5.03
C LEU A 118 8.52 5.07 -6.19
N LYS A 119 9.05 4.88 -7.41
CA LYS A 119 8.52 5.60 -8.58
C LYS A 119 7.08 5.20 -8.89
N GLY A 120 6.70 3.92 -8.70
CA GLY A 120 5.31 3.48 -8.86
C GLY A 120 4.34 4.24 -7.95
N ALA A 121 4.69 4.41 -6.67
CA ALA A 121 3.88 5.21 -5.76
C ALA A 121 3.83 6.70 -6.18
N PHE A 122 4.97 7.27 -6.56
CA PHE A 122 5.01 8.63 -7.11
C PHE A 122 4.09 8.79 -8.33
N ASN A 123 4.17 7.87 -9.30
CA ASN A 123 3.33 7.91 -10.50
C ASN A 123 1.83 7.92 -10.14
N CYS A 124 1.40 7.00 -9.27
CA CYS A 124 0.00 6.94 -8.83
C CYS A 124 -0.43 8.22 -8.11
N ILE A 125 0.39 8.74 -7.18
CA ILE A 125 0.10 10.01 -6.49
C ILE A 125 -0.01 11.15 -7.50
N ARG A 126 0.94 11.24 -8.45
CA ARG A 126 0.98 12.30 -9.46
C ARG A 126 -0.29 12.34 -10.31
N HIS A 127 -0.85 11.17 -10.66
CA HIS A 127 -2.05 11.10 -11.49
C HIS A 127 -3.34 11.23 -10.68
N VAL A 128 -3.38 10.77 -9.43
CA VAL A 128 -4.54 10.89 -8.55
C VAL A 128 -4.71 12.32 -8.00
N ALA A 129 -3.62 13.02 -7.71
CA ALA A 129 -3.64 14.32 -7.06
C ALA A 129 -4.54 15.36 -7.77
N PRO A 130 -4.51 15.53 -9.11
CA PRO A 130 -5.40 16.48 -9.79
C PRO A 130 -6.89 16.16 -9.59
N ILE A 131 -7.26 14.88 -9.54
CA ILE A 131 -8.64 14.42 -9.31
C ILE A 131 -9.06 14.81 -7.88
N MET A 132 -8.26 14.41 -6.88
CA MET A 132 -8.55 14.69 -5.48
C MET A 132 -8.55 16.20 -5.17
N VAL A 133 -7.65 16.99 -5.82
CA VAL A 133 -7.63 18.46 -5.71
C VAL A 133 -8.93 19.06 -6.21
N LYS A 134 -9.47 18.57 -7.34
CA LYS A 134 -10.77 19.01 -7.89
C LYS A 134 -11.92 18.57 -6.98
N GLN A 135 -11.88 17.39 -6.42
CA GLN A 135 -12.86 16.87 -5.45
C GLN A 135 -12.79 17.60 -4.10
N ARG A 136 -11.65 18.27 -3.77
CA ARG A 136 -11.34 18.88 -2.46
C ARG A 136 -11.46 17.89 -1.30
N LYS A 137 -11.20 16.63 -1.56
CA LYS A 137 -11.18 15.52 -0.59
C LYS A 137 -10.38 14.35 -1.15
N GLY A 138 -9.62 13.67 -0.29
CA GLY A 138 -8.88 12.46 -0.66
C GLY A 138 -8.06 11.89 0.48
N LYS A 139 -7.80 10.59 0.43
CA LYS A 139 -6.94 9.86 1.36
C LYS A 139 -5.91 9.07 0.57
N ILE A 140 -4.64 9.34 0.78
CA ILE A 140 -3.52 8.62 0.16
C ILE A 140 -2.78 7.89 1.26
N ILE A 141 -2.69 6.57 1.16
CA ILE A 141 -2.02 5.72 2.13
C ILE A 141 -0.90 4.94 1.41
N ASN A 142 0.32 5.18 1.83
CA ASN A 142 1.50 4.54 1.26
C ASN A 142 1.97 3.40 2.17
N ILE A 143 2.17 2.21 1.62
CA ILE A 143 2.72 1.09 2.37
C ILE A 143 4.25 1.15 2.30
N SER A 144 4.87 1.63 3.39
CA SER A 144 6.30 1.63 3.61
C SER A 144 6.77 0.29 4.21
N SER A 145 7.69 0.31 5.14
CA SER A 145 8.20 -0.82 5.93
C SER A 145 9.03 -0.30 7.09
N VAL A 146 9.14 -1.06 8.17
CA VAL A 146 10.15 -0.82 9.21
C VAL A 146 11.57 -0.80 8.63
N VAL A 147 11.84 -1.58 7.58
CA VAL A 147 13.12 -1.57 6.86
C VAL A 147 13.44 -0.20 6.24
N GLY A 148 12.44 0.58 5.86
CA GLY A 148 12.62 1.97 5.41
C GLY A 148 12.99 2.94 6.54
N ILE A 149 12.81 2.55 7.80
CA ILE A 149 13.15 3.34 8.98
C ILE A 149 14.52 2.94 9.54
N THR A 150 14.76 1.63 9.69
CA THR A 150 15.95 1.10 10.38
C THR A 150 17.05 0.62 9.44
N GLY A 151 16.72 0.39 8.15
CA GLY A 151 17.57 -0.40 7.26
C GLY A 151 17.52 -1.90 7.58
N ASN A 152 18.06 -2.72 6.69
CA ASN A 152 18.27 -4.15 6.90
C ASN A 152 19.41 -4.64 6.00
N ALA A 153 20.31 -5.47 6.55
CA ALA A 153 21.39 -6.06 5.77
C ALA A 153 20.83 -6.89 4.60
N GLY A 154 21.38 -6.70 3.41
CA GLY A 154 20.92 -7.37 2.19
C GLY A 154 19.71 -6.70 1.51
N GLN A 155 19.21 -5.59 2.03
CA GLN A 155 18.04 -4.90 1.49
C GLN A 155 18.28 -3.42 1.21
N ALA A 156 19.49 -3.03 0.78
CA ALA A 156 19.82 -1.62 0.55
C ALA A 156 18.89 -0.94 -0.46
N ASN A 157 18.52 -1.62 -1.55
CA ASN A 157 17.56 -1.16 -2.55
C ASN A 157 16.14 -0.99 -1.95
N TYR A 158 15.67 -1.98 -1.21
CA TYR A 158 14.35 -1.97 -0.60
C TYR A 158 14.27 -0.91 0.51
N ALA A 159 15.29 -0.83 1.38
CA ALA A 159 15.40 0.18 2.42
C ALA A 159 15.37 1.60 1.82
N ALA A 160 16.16 1.86 0.79
CA ALA A 160 16.18 3.14 0.08
C ALA A 160 14.81 3.49 -0.50
N ALA A 161 14.15 2.53 -1.18
CA ALA A 161 12.82 2.74 -1.74
C ALA A 161 11.78 3.05 -0.66
N LYS A 162 11.76 2.28 0.44
CA LYS A 162 10.78 2.45 1.53
C LYS A 162 11.05 3.69 2.39
N ALA A 163 12.30 4.10 2.55
CA ALA A 163 12.66 5.41 3.11
C ALA A 163 12.21 6.56 2.19
N GLY A 164 12.40 6.41 0.88
CA GLY A 164 11.90 7.36 -0.12
C GLY A 164 10.39 7.55 -0.08
N ILE A 165 9.62 6.48 0.17
CA ILE A 165 8.17 6.53 0.41
C ILE A 165 7.83 7.42 1.61
N ILE A 166 8.60 7.37 2.69
CA ILE A 166 8.40 8.22 3.87
C ILE A 166 8.60 9.69 3.50
N GLY A 167 9.67 10.01 2.76
CA GLY A 167 9.93 11.36 2.26
C GLY A 167 8.83 11.86 1.32
N LEU A 168 8.42 11.03 0.36
CA LEU A 168 7.34 11.32 -0.58
C LEU A 168 6.01 11.59 0.14
N THR A 169 5.69 10.78 1.16
CA THR A 169 4.49 10.94 2.00
C THR A 169 4.46 12.32 2.64
N LYS A 170 5.56 12.73 3.29
CA LYS A 170 5.66 14.01 3.99
C LYS A 170 5.57 15.21 3.04
N SER A 171 6.18 15.12 1.87
CA SER A 171 6.13 16.19 0.86
C SER A 171 4.72 16.33 0.29
N ALA A 172 4.13 15.21 -0.16
CA ALA A 172 2.76 15.22 -0.70
C ALA A 172 1.72 15.68 0.35
N ALA A 173 1.91 15.31 1.63
CA ALA A 173 1.04 15.77 2.70
C ALA A 173 1.04 17.31 2.82
N LYS A 174 2.22 17.94 2.78
CA LYS A 174 2.34 19.40 2.86
C LYS A 174 1.73 20.10 1.65
N GLU A 175 1.92 19.56 0.45
CA GLU A 175 1.41 20.15 -0.78
C GLU A 175 -0.11 20.04 -0.91
N LEU A 176 -0.70 18.93 -0.44
CA LEU A 176 -2.10 18.60 -0.70
C LEU A 176 -3.04 18.96 0.47
N ALA A 177 -2.51 19.26 1.66
CA ALA A 177 -3.29 19.54 2.87
C ALA A 177 -4.30 20.67 2.68
N SER A 178 -3.93 21.76 1.96
CA SER A 178 -4.84 22.91 1.69
C SER A 178 -6.05 22.53 0.83
N ARG A 179 -6.08 21.31 0.28
CA ARG A 179 -7.17 20.76 -0.50
C ARG A 179 -7.95 19.65 0.23
N ASN A 180 -7.76 19.52 1.55
CA ASN A 180 -8.37 18.49 2.39
C ASN A 180 -7.98 17.06 1.92
N ILE A 181 -6.73 16.88 1.49
CA ILE A 181 -6.19 15.58 1.10
C ILE A 181 -5.19 15.18 2.17
N ASN A 182 -5.44 14.05 2.84
CA ASN A 182 -4.52 13.47 3.80
C ASN A 182 -3.59 12.47 3.10
N VAL A 183 -2.31 12.54 3.40
CA VAL A 183 -1.30 11.60 2.89
C VAL A 183 -0.53 11.04 4.05
N ASN A 184 -0.63 9.73 4.29
CA ASN A 184 0.03 9.04 5.39
C ASN A 184 0.73 7.77 4.90
N ALA A 185 1.63 7.24 5.70
CA ALA A 185 2.26 5.95 5.46
C ALA A 185 1.98 4.98 6.60
N VAL A 186 1.91 3.70 6.25
CA VAL A 186 1.95 2.59 7.21
C VAL A 186 3.27 1.87 7.00
N ALA A 187 3.99 1.55 8.07
CA ALA A 187 5.25 0.82 8.07
C ALA A 187 5.05 -0.55 8.73
N PRO A 188 4.75 -1.61 7.95
CA PRO A 188 4.65 -2.96 8.47
C PRO A 188 5.98 -3.48 8.98
N GLY A 189 5.94 -4.27 10.08
CA GLY A 189 6.99 -5.18 10.47
C GLY A 189 6.92 -6.50 9.71
N PHE A 190 7.27 -7.62 10.39
CA PHE A 190 7.10 -8.96 9.84
C PHE A 190 5.62 -9.36 9.81
N ILE A 191 5.06 -9.51 8.60
CA ILE A 191 3.66 -9.88 8.35
C ILE A 191 3.62 -11.27 7.71
N GLU A 192 2.74 -12.15 8.19
CA GLU A 192 2.50 -13.46 7.59
C GLU A 192 1.92 -13.30 6.19
N THR A 193 2.74 -13.59 5.18
CA THR A 193 2.42 -13.58 3.76
C THR A 193 3.13 -14.74 3.09
N ASP A 194 2.86 -14.99 1.81
CA ASP A 194 3.58 -16.02 1.07
C ASP A 194 5.10 -15.78 1.05
N MET A 195 5.54 -14.52 1.11
CA MET A 195 6.96 -14.17 1.21
C MET A 195 7.59 -14.58 2.54
N THR A 196 6.85 -14.57 3.63
CA THR A 196 7.38 -14.95 4.96
C THR A 196 7.19 -16.42 5.29
N LYS A 197 6.29 -17.13 4.60
CA LYS A 197 6.08 -18.57 4.76
C LYS A 197 7.29 -19.41 4.31
N VAL A 198 8.10 -18.89 3.39
CA VAL A 198 9.29 -19.59 2.86
C VAL A 198 10.54 -19.42 3.73
N LEU A 199 10.45 -18.64 4.81
CA LEU A 199 11.56 -18.45 5.76
C LEU A 199 11.84 -19.77 6.50
N SER A 200 13.12 -20.13 6.63
CA SER A 200 13.50 -21.25 7.48
C SER A 200 13.16 -21.00 8.94
N ASP A 201 12.94 -22.08 9.72
CA ASP A 201 12.59 -21.97 11.15
C ASP A 201 13.60 -21.14 11.94
N LYS A 202 14.89 -21.27 11.61
CA LYS A 202 15.96 -20.49 12.22
C LYS A 202 15.78 -18.98 11.98
N VAL A 203 15.50 -18.59 10.73
CA VAL A 203 15.29 -17.18 10.37
C VAL A 203 13.99 -16.67 10.99
N ARG A 204 12.94 -17.49 11.00
CA ARG A 204 11.67 -17.17 11.66
C ARG A 204 11.86 -16.92 13.15
N GLN A 205 12.60 -17.77 13.84
CA GLN A 205 12.88 -17.61 15.28
C GLN A 205 13.70 -16.35 15.58
N LEU A 206 14.71 -16.06 14.76
CA LEU A 206 15.51 -14.83 14.89
C LEU A 206 14.64 -13.57 14.71
N ALA A 207 13.75 -13.58 13.72
CA ALA A 207 12.80 -12.49 13.52
C ALA A 207 11.85 -12.32 14.72
N LEU A 208 11.30 -13.41 15.26
CA LEU A 208 10.45 -13.39 16.45
C LEU A 208 11.17 -12.84 17.68
N ASN A 209 12.47 -13.09 17.82
CA ASN A 209 13.26 -12.56 18.94
C ASN A 209 13.35 -11.04 18.93
N ASN A 210 13.32 -10.43 17.73
CA ASN A 210 13.37 -8.98 17.53
C ASN A 210 11.98 -8.31 17.61
N ILE A 211 10.89 -9.08 17.76
CA ILE A 211 9.54 -8.54 17.91
C ILE A 211 9.15 -8.59 19.39
N PRO A 212 8.94 -7.46 20.08
CA PRO A 212 8.49 -7.46 21.46
C PRO A 212 7.21 -8.26 21.72
N LEU A 213 6.22 -8.19 20.82
CA LEU A 213 4.98 -8.98 20.91
C LEU A 213 5.15 -10.47 20.61
N LYS A 214 6.38 -10.95 20.24
CA LYS A 214 6.73 -12.36 20.00
C LYS A 214 5.84 -13.12 19.01
N LYS A 215 5.24 -12.41 18.09
CA LYS A 215 4.41 -12.97 17.01
C LYS A 215 4.55 -12.14 15.74
N PHE A 216 4.37 -12.76 14.59
CA PHE A 216 4.20 -12.04 13.33
C PHE A 216 2.83 -11.39 13.28
N GLY A 217 2.76 -10.23 12.67
CA GLY A 217 1.49 -9.60 12.32
C GLY A 217 0.81 -10.33 11.16
N LYS A 218 -0.47 -10.07 10.98
CA LYS A 218 -1.28 -10.57 9.86
C LYS A 218 -1.60 -9.42 8.91
N GLY A 219 -1.91 -9.72 7.66
CA GLY A 219 -2.39 -8.73 6.70
C GLY A 219 -3.57 -7.91 7.23
N LYS A 220 -4.43 -8.54 8.05
CA LYS A 220 -5.54 -7.87 8.73
C LYS A 220 -5.08 -6.74 9.67
N ASP A 221 -3.96 -6.91 10.38
CA ASP A 221 -3.47 -5.88 11.32
C ASP A 221 -3.10 -4.59 10.54
N ILE A 222 -2.50 -4.74 9.36
CA ILE A 222 -2.22 -3.61 8.46
C ILE A 222 -3.51 -3.02 7.91
N ALA A 223 -4.44 -3.87 7.49
CA ALA A 223 -5.70 -3.47 6.89
C ALA A 223 -6.58 -2.64 7.85
N GLU A 224 -6.58 -2.95 9.15
CA GLU A 224 -7.31 -2.17 10.17
C GLU A 224 -6.75 -0.73 10.26
N VAL A 225 -5.43 -0.55 10.25
CA VAL A 225 -4.80 0.79 10.29
C VAL A 225 -5.07 1.54 8.99
N VAL A 226 -4.99 0.86 7.83
CA VAL A 226 -5.33 1.47 6.53
C VAL A 226 -6.82 1.88 6.51
N GLY A 227 -7.72 1.04 7.00
CA GLY A 227 -9.14 1.37 7.12
C GLY A 227 -9.40 2.59 8.00
N PHE A 228 -8.69 2.71 9.12
CA PHE A 228 -8.73 3.91 9.97
C PHE A 228 -8.25 5.15 9.20
N LEU A 229 -7.10 5.07 8.54
CA LEU A 229 -6.54 6.20 7.76
C LEU A 229 -7.39 6.57 6.54
N ALA A 230 -8.16 5.64 6.00
CA ALA A 230 -9.09 5.87 4.89
C ALA A 230 -10.39 6.54 5.32
N SER A 231 -10.71 6.51 6.62
CA SER A 231 -11.95 7.06 7.18
C SER A 231 -11.82 8.52 7.60
N ASP A 232 -12.97 9.15 7.88
CA ASP A 232 -13.02 10.52 8.41
C ASP A 232 -12.50 10.58 9.88
N SER A 233 -12.38 9.44 10.59
CA SER A 233 -11.77 9.38 11.92
C SER A 233 -10.29 9.81 11.96
N SER A 234 -9.62 9.86 10.82
CA SER A 234 -8.23 10.31 10.65
C SER A 234 -8.12 11.67 9.96
N GLU A 235 -9.18 12.48 9.97
CA GLU A 235 -9.22 13.74 9.21
C GLU A 235 -8.10 14.73 9.60
N TYR A 236 -7.71 14.72 10.87
CA TYR A 236 -6.63 15.60 11.38
C TYR A 236 -5.24 14.93 11.39
N ILE A 237 -5.08 13.80 10.67
CA ILE A 237 -3.81 13.07 10.56
C ILE A 237 -3.29 13.17 9.14
N THR A 238 -2.13 13.81 8.94
CA THR A 238 -1.45 13.88 7.64
C THR A 238 0.07 13.95 7.83
N GLY A 239 0.84 13.40 6.87
CA GLY A 239 2.29 13.36 6.90
C GLY A 239 2.89 12.35 7.89
N GLN A 240 2.06 11.49 8.50
CA GLN A 240 2.50 10.54 9.53
C GLN A 240 2.94 9.20 8.94
N VAL A 241 3.83 8.53 9.68
CA VAL A 241 4.24 7.14 9.44
C VAL A 241 3.82 6.33 10.65
N ILE A 242 2.89 5.41 10.47
CA ILE A 242 2.37 4.57 11.55
C ILE A 242 3.01 3.19 11.45
N ASN A 243 3.81 2.84 12.44
CA ASN A 243 4.39 1.50 12.54
C ASN A 243 3.33 0.48 12.97
N VAL A 244 3.30 -0.66 12.28
CA VAL A 244 2.45 -1.81 12.62
C VAL A 244 3.35 -3.04 12.62
N ASP A 245 4.13 -3.18 13.68
CA ASP A 245 5.32 -4.01 13.69
C ASP A 245 5.53 -4.85 14.96
N GLY A 246 4.57 -4.81 15.89
CA GLY A 246 4.67 -5.52 17.17
C GLY A 246 5.74 -4.96 18.11
N GLY A 247 6.14 -3.69 17.90
CA GLY A 247 7.12 -2.99 18.71
C GLY A 247 8.57 -3.17 18.24
N MET A 248 8.79 -3.58 16.98
CA MET A 248 10.16 -3.74 16.45
C MET A 248 10.93 -2.43 16.41
N VAL A 249 10.21 -1.33 16.19
CA VAL A 249 10.79 0.03 16.07
C VAL A 249 10.11 0.95 17.06
N ILE A 250 10.71 1.07 18.23
CA ILE A 250 10.31 1.94 19.34
C ILE A 250 11.50 2.74 19.84
#